data_74c96f264c1858d8fabc43fa9df122ae
#
_entry.id   74c96f264c1858d8fabc43fa9df122ae
#
_cell.length_a   1.000
_cell.length_b   1.000
_cell.length_c   1.000
_cell.angle_alpha   90.00
_cell.angle_beta   90.00
_cell.angle_gamma   90.00
#
_symmetry.space_group_name_H-M   'P 1'
#
loop_
_entity.id
_entity.type
_entity.pdbx_description
1 polymer ?
#
loop_
_entity_poly.entity_id
_entity_poly.type
_entity_poly.pdbx_seq_one_letter_code
_entity_poly.pdbx_strand_id
1 'polypeptide(L)'
;RYPAEVSQSRESMLKHLGKMSQGREHIFHVPPHTLENFFRNLSRFCFKTSKKYVLLREKSESKIHIRNMANVVKIKKGLNINLKGKAPLECVRAGAADSYAIVPDNYVGIVPKVLVRVGDKVKAGSPLMMDKVYPEIKFVSPVSGEVTAVNRGEKRKVLSIIVRPDAQNEFETFDIKDLTSYDVEGLKALLLETGLWPCIKQRPYDRVAIPSDTPRDIFVTAYDTAPLAPDFDFIVQGEEDLLQTGLQALTKLTQGTVYLGVKPGSPLRSMKGVEVVELFGPHPAGNVGVMINHLKPVNKGETVWTLRAADVLTIGRLFKEKKTDFTRTIALTGSEMNERGYTKVIAGCRIGSLTDGRIADGRVRVISGNVLTGTKVTTDGFLGAYDTQITAIPEGDDVNEFIGWAMPGFGKFSMSHSYFSWLLGNRKEYSLDARIKGGRRAMIMSNEYDKVFPMDIYPEYLLKAIIAYDIDKMESLGIYEIAPEDFALCEFVDTSKIEIQKIVRNGLDMLYKEMN
;
A
#
# COMPACT_ATOMS: atom_id res chain seq x y z
N ARG A 1 -19.79 -35.92 7.03
CA ARG A 1 -20.06 -36.30 5.60
C ARG A 1 -18.87 -36.04 4.67
N TYR A 2 -17.61 -36.32 5.11
CA TYR A 2 -16.42 -36.03 4.29
C TYR A 2 -15.53 -37.25 3.89
N PRO A 3 -15.81 -38.50 4.30
CA PRO A 3 -15.02 -39.64 3.87
C PRO A 3 -15.46 -40.29 2.52
N ALA A 4 -16.68 -40.08 2.07
CA ALA A 4 -17.20 -40.75 0.88
C ALA A 4 -16.77 -40.08 -0.46
N GLU A 5 -16.65 -38.76 -0.50
CA GLU A 5 -16.23 -38.03 -1.71
C GLU A 5 -14.76 -38.22 -2.08
N VAL A 6 -13.89 -38.41 -1.09
CA VAL A 6 -12.45 -38.68 -1.31
C VAL A 6 -12.24 -40.08 -1.89
N SER A 7 -13.10 -41.05 -1.54
CA SER A 7 -13.05 -42.40 -2.08
C SER A 7 -13.46 -42.46 -3.54
N GLN A 8 -14.53 -41.76 -3.92
CA GLN A 8 -15.00 -41.70 -5.32
C GLN A 8 -14.03 -40.98 -6.25
N SER A 9 -13.39 -39.91 -5.77
CA SER A 9 -12.37 -39.19 -6.54
C SER A 9 -11.14 -40.05 -6.80
N ARG A 10 -10.77 -40.92 -5.85
CA ARG A 10 -9.64 -41.87 -5.97
C ARG A 10 -9.89 -42.96 -7.01
N GLU A 11 -11.07 -43.54 -7.03
CA GLU A 11 -11.43 -44.57 -8.03
C GLU A 11 -11.54 -44.01 -9.45
N SER A 12 -12.07 -42.79 -9.59
CA SER A 12 -12.14 -42.08 -10.88
C SER A 12 -10.75 -41.78 -11.45
N MET A 13 -9.83 -41.32 -10.58
CA MET A 13 -8.46 -40.99 -10.98
C MET A 13 -7.63 -42.24 -11.34
N LEU A 14 -7.81 -43.34 -10.64
CA LEU A 14 -7.16 -44.62 -10.96
C LEU A 14 -7.69 -45.23 -12.24
N LYS A 15 -8.97 -45.10 -12.54
CA LYS A 15 -9.55 -45.51 -13.83
C LYS A 15 -9.06 -44.66 -15.04
N HIS A 16 -8.80 -43.38 -14.81
CA HIS A 16 -8.25 -42.49 -15.85
C HIS A 16 -6.77 -42.80 -16.15
N LEU A 17 -5.98 -43.07 -15.10
CA LEU A 17 -4.56 -43.43 -15.25
C LEU A 17 -4.39 -44.85 -15.87
N GLY A 18 -5.26 -45.79 -15.54
CA GLY A 18 -5.29 -47.11 -16.18
C GLY A 18 -5.59 -47.08 -17.69
N LYS A 19 -6.41 -46.13 -18.14
CA LYS A 19 -6.69 -45.94 -19.59
C LYS A 19 -5.55 -45.28 -20.35
N MET A 20 -4.70 -44.46 -19.67
CA MET A 20 -3.53 -43.84 -20.31
C MET A 20 -2.35 -44.79 -20.51
N SER A 21 -2.30 -45.90 -19.79
CA SER A 21 -1.19 -46.90 -19.91
C SER A 21 -1.36 -47.88 -21.07
N GLN A 22 -2.54 -47.97 -21.70
CA GLN A 22 -2.80 -48.91 -22.77
C GLN A 22 -2.56 -48.35 -24.20
N GLY A 23 -2.07 -47.10 -24.34
CA GLY A 23 -2.05 -46.42 -25.62
C GLY A 23 -0.72 -45.90 -26.15
N ARG A 24 0.44 -46.21 -25.57
CA ARG A 24 1.75 -45.81 -26.15
C ARG A 24 2.87 -46.75 -25.75
N GLU A 25 3.23 -47.61 -26.65
CA GLU A 25 4.56 -48.26 -26.64
C GLU A 25 5.62 -47.23 -27.03
N HIS A 26 6.80 -47.36 -26.37
CA HIS A 26 8.01 -46.53 -26.51
C HIS A 26 8.01 -45.19 -25.77
N ILE A 27 8.64 -45.17 -24.63
CA ILE A 27 9.71 -44.34 -24.09
C ILE A 27 9.65 -44.37 -22.54
N PHE A 28 10.77 -44.72 -21.94
CA PHE A 28 11.09 -44.87 -20.48
C PHE A 28 10.63 -46.15 -19.79
N HIS A 29 11.53 -47.11 -19.76
CA HIS A 29 11.49 -48.27 -18.85
C HIS A 29 11.75 -47.81 -17.39
N VAL A 30 10.70 -47.48 -16.67
CA VAL A 30 10.75 -47.32 -15.20
C VAL A 30 10.18 -48.59 -14.61
N PRO A 31 10.94 -49.34 -13.74
CA PRO A 31 10.43 -50.56 -13.16
C PRO A 31 9.15 -50.34 -12.36
N PRO A 32 8.13 -51.22 -12.46
CA PRO A 32 6.83 -51.02 -11.80
C PRO A 32 6.94 -50.82 -10.28
N HIS A 33 7.92 -51.40 -9.63
CA HIS A 33 8.15 -51.29 -8.17
C HIS A 33 8.59 -49.87 -7.72
N THR A 34 9.17 -49.05 -8.59
CA THR A 34 9.57 -47.69 -8.26
C THR A 34 8.38 -46.72 -8.26
N LEU A 35 7.43 -46.91 -9.16
CA LEU A 35 6.20 -46.14 -9.20
C LEU A 35 5.26 -46.47 -8.02
N GLU A 36 5.13 -47.74 -7.64
CA GLU A 36 4.34 -48.14 -6.49
C GLU A 36 4.91 -47.60 -5.14
N ASN A 37 6.21 -47.63 -4.98
CA ASN A 37 6.89 -47.04 -3.81
C ASN A 37 6.79 -45.51 -3.78
N PHE A 38 6.84 -44.86 -4.93
CA PHE A 38 6.64 -43.39 -5.04
C PHE A 38 5.21 -43.02 -4.63
N PHE A 39 4.19 -43.68 -5.14
CA PHE A 39 2.79 -43.42 -4.78
C PHE A 39 2.47 -43.82 -3.32
N ARG A 40 3.06 -44.86 -2.78
CA ARG A 40 2.93 -45.22 -1.36
C ARG A 40 3.55 -44.17 -0.44
N ASN A 41 4.67 -43.60 -0.80
CA ASN A 41 5.32 -42.55 -0.03
C ASN A 41 4.57 -41.21 -0.18
N LEU A 42 4.06 -40.90 -1.37
CA LEU A 42 3.24 -39.72 -1.60
C LEU A 42 1.93 -39.77 -0.78
N SER A 43 1.24 -40.90 -0.77
CA SER A 43 0.02 -41.07 0.03
C SER A 43 0.28 -41.01 1.53
N ARG A 44 1.40 -41.54 2.03
CA ARG A 44 1.82 -41.40 3.43
C ARG A 44 2.19 -39.96 3.80
N PHE A 45 2.78 -39.24 2.89
CA PHE A 45 3.12 -37.84 3.09
C PHE A 45 1.86 -36.96 3.11
N CYS A 46 0.92 -37.17 2.20
CA CYS A 46 -0.37 -36.48 2.20
C CYS A 46 -1.21 -36.79 3.45
N PHE A 47 -1.20 -38.01 3.93
CA PHE A 47 -1.93 -38.40 5.14
C PHE A 47 -1.30 -37.84 6.43
N LYS A 48 0.04 -37.76 6.49
CA LYS A 48 0.74 -37.13 7.63
C LYS A 48 0.54 -35.61 7.67
N THR A 49 0.54 -34.93 6.51
CA THR A 49 0.28 -33.50 6.43
C THR A 49 -1.16 -33.17 6.76
N SER A 50 -2.14 -33.92 6.28
CA SER A 50 -3.55 -33.74 6.61
C SER A 50 -3.82 -33.89 8.13
N LYS A 51 -3.29 -34.93 8.78
CA LYS A 51 -3.41 -35.13 10.24
C LYS A 51 -2.73 -34.02 11.05
N LYS A 52 -1.58 -33.51 10.58
CA LYS A 52 -0.86 -32.42 11.23
C LYS A 52 -1.60 -31.10 11.08
N TYR A 53 -2.28 -30.88 9.96
CA TYR A 53 -3.14 -29.69 9.74
C TYR A 53 -4.38 -29.72 10.63
N VAL A 54 -5.05 -30.86 10.78
CA VAL A 54 -6.22 -31.00 11.66
C VAL A 54 -5.82 -30.81 13.14
N LEU A 55 -4.72 -31.41 13.59
CA LEU A 55 -4.21 -31.26 14.97
C LEU A 55 -3.68 -29.84 15.27
N LEU A 56 -3.15 -29.12 14.26
CA LEU A 56 -2.74 -27.73 14.41
C LEU A 56 -3.95 -26.81 14.45
N ARG A 57 -5.00 -27.12 13.71
CA ARG A 57 -6.27 -26.38 13.72
C ARG A 57 -6.98 -26.52 15.06
N GLU A 58 -7.11 -27.73 15.60
CA GLU A 58 -7.72 -27.96 16.93
C GLU A 58 -6.90 -27.33 18.08
N LYS A 59 -5.55 -27.31 17.98
CA LYS A 59 -4.69 -26.65 18.98
C LYS A 59 -4.70 -25.12 18.88
N SER A 60 -5.00 -24.55 17.71
CA SER A 60 -5.13 -23.08 17.56
C SER A 60 -6.49 -22.58 18.03
N GLU A 61 -7.54 -23.39 17.90
CA GLU A 61 -8.89 -23.02 18.33
C GLU A 61 -9.07 -23.08 19.86
N SER A 62 -8.24 -23.86 20.58
CA SER A 62 -8.37 -24.06 22.04
C SER A 62 -7.52 -23.13 22.91
N LYS A 63 -6.76 -22.17 22.34
CA LYS A 63 -5.88 -21.27 23.11
C LYS A 63 -6.12 -19.77 22.92
N ILE A 64 -7.22 -19.37 22.30
CA ILE A 64 -7.61 -17.95 22.31
C ILE A 64 -8.69 -17.77 23.37
N HIS A 65 -8.27 -17.50 24.59
CA HIS A 65 -9.14 -16.94 25.61
C HIS A 65 -9.57 -15.55 25.11
N ILE A 66 -10.84 -15.46 24.77
CA ILE A 66 -11.55 -14.26 24.37
C ILE A 66 -11.47 -13.23 25.52
N ARG A 67 -10.52 -12.33 25.44
CA ARG A 67 -10.53 -11.06 26.19
C ARG A 67 -10.88 -9.94 25.21
N ASN A 68 -12.06 -9.40 25.36
CA ASN A 68 -12.60 -8.20 24.68
C ASN A 68 -12.41 -8.17 23.16
N MET A 69 -13.34 -8.80 22.42
CA MET A 69 -13.35 -8.85 20.95
C MET A 69 -13.94 -7.59 20.28
N ALA A 70 -13.94 -6.44 20.94
CA ALA A 70 -14.57 -5.24 20.39
C ALA A 70 -13.80 -4.62 19.20
N ASN A 71 -12.48 -4.89 19.06
CA ASN A 71 -11.61 -4.14 18.14
C ASN A 71 -10.74 -5.05 17.26
N VAL A 72 -11.33 -6.02 16.58
CA VAL A 72 -10.62 -6.95 15.69
C VAL A 72 -11.31 -7.01 14.33
N VAL A 73 -10.58 -6.67 13.28
CA VAL A 73 -10.99 -6.92 11.90
C VAL A 73 -10.22 -8.12 11.35
N LYS A 74 -10.94 -9.13 10.86
CA LYS A 74 -10.36 -10.36 10.33
C LYS A 74 -10.87 -10.65 8.93
N ILE A 75 -10.01 -10.56 7.95
CA ILE A 75 -10.34 -10.90 6.56
C ILE A 75 -9.78 -12.28 6.17
N LYS A 76 -10.45 -12.91 5.22
CA LYS A 76 -10.04 -14.20 4.62
C LYS A 76 -9.68 -14.05 3.15
N LYS A 77 -10.36 -13.16 2.43
CA LYS A 77 -10.08 -12.82 1.04
C LYS A 77 -8.83 -11.96 0.96
N GLY A 78 -8.04 -12.14 -0.07
CA GLY A 78 -6.80 -11.40 -0.28
C GLY A 78 -5.70 -12.27 -0.84
N LEU A 79 -4.52 -11.70 -1.05
CA LEU A 79 -3.38 -12.39 -1.63
C LEU A 79 -2.06 -11.85 -1.09
N ASN A 80 -1.26 -12.72 -0.49
CA ASN A 80 0.12 -12.40 -0.15
C ASN A 80 1.03 -12.74 -1.33
N ILE A 81 1.73 -11.74 -1.84
CA ILE A 81 2.74 -11.91 -2.88
C ILE A 81 4.10 -11.86 -2.20
N ASN A 82 4.68 -13.05 -1.97
CA ASN A 82 5.94 -13.17 -1.25
C ASN A 82 7.12 -12.78 -2.15
N LEU A 83 7.43 -11.50 -2.20
CA LEU A 83 8.58 -10.99 -2.93
C LEU A 83 9.86 -11.15 -2.10
N LYS A 84 10.96 -11.46 -2.80
CA LYS A 84 12.30 -11.43 -2.24
C LYS A 84 12.75 -9.98 -2.02
N GLY A 85 13.46 -9.74 -0.91
CA GLY A 85 14.09 -8.46 -0.68
C GLY A 85 13.40 -7.58 0.36
N LYS A 86 12.77 -8.17 1.37
CA LYS A 86 12.25 -7.44 2.53
C LYS A 86 13.39 -6.76 3.29
N ALA A 87 13.16 -5.55 3.78
CA ALA A 87 14.09 -4.83 4.63
C ALA A 87 14.26 -5.54 5.98
N PRO A 88 15.49 -5.86 6.42
CA PRO A 88 15.74 -6.26 7.80
C PRO A 88 15.42 -5.11 8.75
N LEU A 89 15.11 -5.42 10.01
CA LEU A 89 14.80 -4.40 11.04
C LEU A 89 16.11 -3.74 11.55
N GLU A 90 16.82 -3.12 10.63
CA GLU A 90 18.11 -2.47 10.86
C GLU A 90 18.14 -1.12 10.17
N CYS A 91 18.81 -0.15 10.80
CA CYS A 91 18.98 1.17 10.20
C CYS A 91 20.23 1.19 9.31
N VAL A 92 20.03 1.64 8.07
CA VAL A 92 21.12 1.92 7.12
C VAL A 92 21.24 3.44 6.93
N ARG A 93 22.46 3.93 6.68
CA ARG A 93 22.68 5.36 6.45
C ARG A 93 22.37 5.69 4.99
N ALA A 94 21.40 6.57 4.75
CA ALA A 94 21.28 7.23 3.45
C ALA A 94 22.28 8.38 3.35
N GLY A 95 22.74 8.68 2.15
CA GLY A 95 23.44 9.93 1.86
C GLY A 95 22.49 11.13 2.06
N ALA A 96 23.05 12.29 2.38
CA ALA A 96 22.29 13.53 2.35
C ALA A 96 21.83 13.77 0.90
N ALA A 97 20.54 14.08 0.72
CA ALA A 97 20.06 14.40 -0.62
C ALA A 97 20.54 15.78 -1.06
N ASP A 98 20.94 15.88 -2.31
CA ASP A 98 21.37 17.13 -2.95
C ASP A 98 20.20 18.01 -3.40
N SER A 99 19.01 17.44 -3.45
CA SER A 99 17.79 18.14 -3.86
C SER A 99 16.54 17.47 -3.28
N TYR A 100 15.52 18.30 -3.12
CA TYR A 100 14.19 17.93 -2.63
C TYR A 100 13.13 18.52 -3.52
N ALA A 101 11.99 17.86 -3.67
CA ALA A 101 10.92 18.42 -4.47
C ALA A 101 9.54 18.20 -3.87
N ILE A 102 8.65 19.14 -4.17
CA ILE A 102 7.21 18.94 -4.12
C ILE A 102 6.75 18.55 -5.51
N VAL A 103 6.06 17.41 -5.59
CA VAL A 103 5.45 16.87 -6.81
C VAL A 103 3.93 16.99 -6.66
N PRO A 104 3.26 17.93 -7.36
CA PRO A 104 1.83 18.18 -7.19
C PRO A 104 0.95 16.96 -7.47
N ASP A 105 1.36 16.09 -8.39
CA ASP A 105 0.62 14.87 -8.75
C ASP A 105 0.52 13.86 -7.60
N ASN A 106 1.30 14.01 -6.54
CA ASN A 106 1.13 13.20 -5.32
C ASN A 106 -0.13 13.57 -4.53
N TYR A 107 -0.70 14.76 -4.76
CA TYR A 107 -1.79 15.31 -3.98
C TYR A 107 -3.08 15.36 -4.82
N VAL A 108 -3.88 14.33 -4.69
CA VAL A 108 -5.13 14.22 -5.44
C VAL A 108 -6.11 15.32 -5.06
N GLY A 109 -6.77 15.89 -6.06
CA GLY A 109 -7.80 16.92 -5.88
C GLY A 109 -7.26 18.35 -5.77
N ILE A 110 -5.95 18.56 -5.94
CA ILE A 110 -5.30 19.87 -5.84
C ILE A 110 -5.06 20.47 -7.23
N VAL A 111 -5.33 21.76 -7.36
CA VAL A 111 -4.96 22.56 -8.53
C VAL A 111 -3.81 23.50 -8.13
N PRO A 112 -2.56 23.17 -8.47
CA PRO A 112 -1.40 23.87 -7.93
C PRO A 112 -1.27 25.30 -8.47
N LYS A 113 -1.08 26.26 -7.55
CA LYS A 113 -0.63 27.62 -7.84
C LYS A 113 0.73 27.85 -7.20
N VAL A 114 1.76 27.96 -8.01
CA VAL A 114 3.14 28.20 -7.57
C VAL A 114 3.28 29.60 -6.99
N LEU A 115 3.96 29.71 -5.87
CA LEU A 115 4.18 30.96 -5.13
C LEU A 115 5.60 31.49 -5.27
N VAL A 116 6.55 30.65 -5.71
CA VAL A 116 7.99 30.93 -5.76
C VAL A 116 8.50 30.99 -7.20
N ARG A 117 9.70 31.56 -7.37
CA ARG A 117 10.46 31.62 -8.63
C ARG A 117 11.81 30.91 -8.46
N VAL A 118 12.41 30.52 -9.57
CA VAL A 118 13.78 30.02 -9.58
C VAL A 118 14.73 31.11 -9.07
N GLY A 119 15.60 30.75 -8.13
CA GLY A 119 16.49 31.66 -7.43
C GLY A 119 15.98 32.16 -6.09
N ASP A 120 14.71 31.98 -5.76
CA ASP A 120 14.18 32.37 -4.45
C ASP A 120 14.79 31.52 -3.33
N LYS A 121 15.18 32.17 -2.24
CA LYS A 121 15.61 31.50 -1.01
C LYS A 121 14.39 31.20 -0.12
N VAL A 122 14.35 30.00 0.40
CA VAL A 122 13.24 29.49 1.23
C VAL A 122 13.78 28.85 2.50
N LYS A 123 12.98 28.87 3.56
CA LYS A 123 13.22 28.11 4.80
C LYS A 123 12.42 26.81 4.77
N ALA A 124 12.78 25.85 5.61
CA ALA A 124 11.91 24.71 5.88
C ALA A 124 10.59 25.23 6.48
N GLY A 125 9.46 24.93 5.83
CA GLY A 125 8.16 25.50 6.18
C GLY A 125 7.70 26.67 5.30
N SER A 126 8.56 27.28 4.46
CA SER A 126 8.14 28.34 3.54
C SER A 126 7.21 27.79 2.44
N PRO A 127 6.09 28.47 2.11
CA PRO A 127 5.14 27.99 1.14
C PRO A 127 5.71 28.07 -0.30
N LEU A 128 5.76 26.93 -0.98
CA LEU A 128 6.19 26.79 -2.38
C LEU A 128 5.02 26.86 -3.36
N MET A 129 3.90 26.28 -2.99
CA MET A 129 2.65 26.33 -3.74
C MET A 129 1.44 26.26 -2.81
N MET A 130 0.28 26.63 -3.34
CA MET A 130 -1.01 26.46 -2.68
C MET A 130 -2.01 25.83 -3.63
N ASP A 131 -3.13 25.35 -3.09
CA ASP A 131 -4.26 24.99 -3.94
C ASP A 131 -4.93 26.26 -4.47
N LYS A 132 -5.34 26.24 -5.73
CA LYS A 132 -6.04 27.35 -6.35
C LYS A 132 -7.51 27.44 -5.91
N VAL A 133 -8.11 26.28 -5.57
CA VAL A 133 -9.52 26.18 -5.15
C VAL A 133 -9.66 26.51 -3.67
N TYR A 134 -8.76 25.97 -2.85
CA TYR A 134 -8.67 26.20 -1.40
C TYR A 134 -7.31 26.83 -1.07
N PRO A 135 -7.15 28.16 -1.19
CA PRO A 135 -5.85 28.83 -1.08
C PRO A 135 -5.18 28.70 0.30
N GLU A 136 -5.94 28.36 1.31
CA GLU A 136 -5.44 28.06 2.66
C GLU A 136 -4.61 26.76 2.72
N ILE A 137 -4.82 25.81 1.79
CA ILE A 137 -4.00 24.60 1.69
C ILE A 137 -2.66 24.95 1.05
N LYS A 138 -1.64 25.02 1.89
CA LYS A 138 -0.26 25.33 1.49
C LYS A 138 0.58 24.05 1.43
N PHE A 139 1.53 24.04 0.50
CA PHE A 139 2.56 23.02 0.37
C PHE A 139 3.89 23.71 0.56
N VAL A 140 4.60 23.32 1.62
CA VAL A 140 5.76 24.05 2.11
C VAL A 140 7.05 23.33 1.80
N SER A 141 8.16 24.07 1.75
CA SER A 141 9.48 23.49 1.54
C SER A 141 9.84 22.54 2.67
N PRO A 142 10.31 21.32 2.39
CA PRO A 142 10.77 20.40 3.43
C PRO A 142 12.16 20.78 3.99
N VAL A 143 12.90 21.66 3.32
CA VAL A 143 14.26 22.08 3.69
C VAL A 143 14.45 23.58 3.47
N SER A 144 15.45 24.17 4.14
CA SER A 144 15.95 25.49 3.76
C SER A 144 16.87 25.41 2.57
N GLY A 145 16.89 26.44 1.73
CA GLY A 145 17.74 26.46 0.54
C GLY A 145 17.25 27.37 -0.56
N GLU A 146 17.59 27.03 -1.80
CA GLU A 146 17.28 27.80 -3.00
C GLU A 146 16.38 26.99 -3.94
N VAL A 147 15.35 27.61 -4.46
CA VAL A 147 14.50 27.04 -5.52
C VAL A 147 15.30 26.99 -6.82
N THR A 148 15.71 25.79 -7.24
CA THR A 148 16.55 25.59 -8.44
C THR A 148 15.75 25.37 -9.71
N ALA A 149 14.54 24.82 -9.61
CA ALA A 149 13.69 24.58 -10.78
C ALA A 149 12.19 24.56 -10.43
N VAL A 150 11.39 25.01 -11.37
CA VAL A 150 9.94 24.82 -11.43
C VAL A 150 9.64 24.14 -12.75
N ASN A 151 9.61 22.81 -12.74
CA ASN A 151 9.40 22.00 -13.92
C ASN A 151 7.94 22.03 -14.36
N ARG A 152 7.72 22.22 -15.66
CA ARG A 152 6.40 22.25 -16.26
C ARG A 152 6.32 21.30 -17.45
N GLY A 153 5.23 20.58 -17.53
CA GLY A 153 4.90 19.70 -18.65
C GLY A 153 3.94 20.35 -19.65
N GLU A 154 3.24 19.52 -20.37
CA GLU A 154 2.22 19.94 -21.32
C GLU A 154 1.17 20.84 -20.67
N LYS A 155 0.63 21.77 -21.45
CA LYS A 155 -0.39 22.74 -20.98
C LYS A 155 0.05 23.50 -19.71
N ARG A 156 1.36 23.67 -19.49
CA ARG A 156 1.96 24.33 -18.32
C ARG A 156 1.67 23.65 -16.98
N LYS A 157 1.27 22.37 -16.98
CA LYS A 157 1.09 21.59 -15.75
C LYS A 157 2.38 21.62 -14.94
N VAL A 158 2.28 21.95 -13.65
CA VAL A 158 3.44 21.90 -12.74
C VAL A 158 3.77 20.44 -12.44
N LEU A 159 4.98 20.02 -12.76
CA LEU A 159 5.46 18.66 -12.53
C LEU A 159 6.21 18.54 -11.20
N SER A 160 7.08 19.51 -10.92
CA SER A 160 7.84 19.56 -9.66
C SER A 160 8.35 20.97 -9.37
N ILE A 161 8.52 21.27 -8.07
CA ILE A 161 9.22 22.45 -7.57
C ILE A 161 10.41 21.91 -6.79
N ILE A 162 11.63 22.20 -7.24
CA ILE A 162 12.88 21.63 -6.71
C ILE A 162 13.61 22.67 -5.87
N VAL A 163 14.00 22.26 -4.67
CA VAL A 163 14.79 23.04 -3.71
C VAL A 163 16.12 22.32 -3.50
N ARG A 164 17.23 23.04 -3.69
CA ARG A 164 18.56 22.61 -3.30
C ARG A 164 18.80 23.06 -1.85
N PRO A 165 19.08 22.12 -0.91
CA PRO A 165 19.28 22.47 0.49
C PRO A 165 20.53 23.34 0.67
N ASP A 166 20.49 24.18 1.68
CA ASP A 166 21.66 24.88 2.18
C ASP A 166 22.22 24.21 3.45
N ALA A 167 23.32 24.72 3.96
CA ALA A 167 23.92 24.21 5.19
C ALA A 167 23.32 24.85 6.47
N GLN A 168 22.40 25.80 6.32
CA GLN A 168 21.92 26.62 7.44
C GLN A 168 20.78 25.94 8.19
N ASN A 169 19.98 25.08 7.52
CA ASN A 169 18.82 24.38 8.09
C ASN A 169 17.86 25.32 8.83
N GLU A 170 17.53 26.45 8.23
CA GLU A 170 16.59 27.40 8.83
C GLU A 170 15.15 26.92 8.70
N PHE A 171 14.39 27.09 9.79
CA PHE A 171 12.95 26.80 9.82
C PHE A 171 12.14 28.08 9.88
N GLU A 172 10.95 28.04 9.27
CA GLU A 172 9.93 29.07 9.52
C GLU A 172 9.48 29.00 10.98
N THR A 173 9.25 30.17 11.56
CA THR A 173 8.79 30.30 12.93
C THR A 173 7.28 30.43 12.96
N PHE A 174 6.61 29.49 13.63
CA PHE A 174 5.17 29.48 13.84
C PHE A 174 4.86 29.70 15.33
N ASP A 175 3.73 30.38 15.64
CA ASP A 175 3.25 30.48 17.03
C ASP A 175 2.55 29.20 17.46
N ILE A 176 3.34 28.18 17.79
CA ILE A 176 2.84 26.85 18.17
C ILE A 176 2.67 26.80 19.69
N LYS A 177 1.43 26.87 20.15
CA LYS A 177 1.02 26.72 21.55
C LYS A 177 0.97 25.24 21.95
N ASP A 178 0.67 24.97 23.21
CA ASP A 178 0.43 23.61 23.66
C ASP A 178 -0.88 23.07 23.06
N LEU A 179 -0.90 21.79 22.71
CA LEU A 179 -2.04 21.16 22.04
C LEU A 179 -3.37 21.38 22.78
N THR A 180 -3.34 21.44 24.11
CA THR A 180 -4.52 21.63 24.95
C THR A 180 -5.21 22.98 24.73
N SER A 181 -4.47 24.00 24.31
CA SER A 181 -4.98 25.37 24.12
C SER A 181 -5.70 25.60 22.79
N TYR A 182 -5.63 24.65 21.86
CA TYR A 182 -6.31 24.78 20.57
C TYR A 182 -7.75 24.23 20.63
N ASP A 183 -8.66 24.99 20.07
CA ASP A 183 -9.97 24.51 19.63
C ASP A 183 -9.84 23.85 18.22
N VAL A 184 -10.95 23.40 17.67
CA VAL A 184 -10.98 22.73 16.35
C VAL A 184 -10.49 23.64 15.24
N GLU A 185 -11.00 24.87 15.18
CA GLU A 185 -10.67 25.82 14.09
C GLU A 185 -9.23 26.34 14.22
N GLY A 186 -8.75 26.61 15.42
CA GLY A 186 -7.36 26.99 15.66
C GLY A 186 -6.38 25.89 15.29
N LEU A 187 -6.75 24.62 15.55
CA LEU A 187 -5.94 23.48 15.16
C LEU A 187 -5.92 23.27 13.64
N LYS A 188 -7.07 23.41 12.97
CA LYS A 188 -7.14 23.40 11.50
C LYS A 188 -6.27 24.51 10.91
N ALA A 189 -6.39 25.72 11.42
CA ALA A 189 -5.60 26.86 10.95
C ALA A 189 -4.09 26.62 11.11
N LEU A 190 -3.65 26.06 12.22
CA LEU A 190 -2.25 25.71 12.43
C LEU A 190 -1.76 24.67 11.42
N LEU A 191 -2.51 23.58 11.19
CA LEU A 191 -2.13 22.54 10.23
C LEU A 191 -2.10 23.04 8.78
N LEU A 192 -2.98 23.99 8.43
CA LEU A 192 -2.99 24.67 7.12
C LEU A 192 -1.78 25.60 6.97
N GLU A 193 -1.49 26.40 8.00
CA GLU A 193 -0.37 27.34 7.99
C GLU A 193 0.98 26.66 7.93
N THR A 194 1.17 25.57 8.69
CA THR A 194 2.41 24.79 8.76
C THR A 194 2.61 23.85 7.58
N GLY A 195 1.63 23.76 6.65
CA GLY A 195 1.69 22.88 5.49
C GLY A 195 1.57 21.37 5.81
N LEU A 196 1.02 21.03 6.99
CA LEU A 196 0.76 19.63 7.37
C LEU A 196 -0.65 19.15 6.97
N TRP A 197 -1.54 20.08 6.59
CA TRP A 197 -2.88 19.71 6.13
C TRP A 197 -2.91 18.68 5.00
N PRO A 198 -2.03 18.73 3.97
CA PRO A 198 -2.01 17.73 2.90
C PRO A 198 -1.73 16.29 3.34
N CYS A 199 -1.28 16.07 4.57
CA CYS A 199 -1.14 14.71 5.15
C CYS A 199 -2.51 14.04 5.40
N ILE A 200 -3.58 14.84 5.48
CA ILE A 200 -4.94 14.38 5.73
C ILE A 200 -5.63 14.13 4.39
N LYS A 201 -6.04 12.90 4.15
CA LYS A 201 -6.90 12.54 3.02
C LYS A 201 -8.34 12.35 3.49
N GLN A 202 -9.29 12.51 2.59
CA GLN A 202 -10.70 12.24 2.88
C GLN A 202 -11.31 11.21 1.93
N ARG A 203 -12.26 10.44 2.43
CA ARG A 203 -13.23 9.69 1.66
C ARG A 203 -14.62 10.29 1.92
N PRO A 204 -15.46 10.39 0.91
CA PRO A 204 -15.32 9.94 -0.49
C PRO A 204 -14.16 10.61 -1.23
N TYR A 205 -13.88 10.08 -2.43
CA TYR A 205 -12.98 10.60 -3.48
C TYR A 205 -11.48 10.36 -3.28
N ASP A 206 -11.00 9.91 -2.10
CA ASP A 206 -9.58 9.69 -1.80
C ASP A 206 -8.69 10.85 -2.29
N ARG A 207 -8.95 12.04 -1.74
CA ARG A 207 -8.27 13.30 -2.06
C ARG A 207 -7.76 13.98 -0.79
N VAL A 208 -6.96 15.03 -0.93
CA VAL A 208 -6.62 15.91 0.20
C VAL A 208 -7.91 16.45 0.83
N ALA A 209 -7.98 16.43 2.15
CA ALA A 209 -9.17 16.84 2.89
C ALA A 209 -9.54 18.29 2.62
N ILE A 210 -10.84 18.56 2.43
CA ILE A 210 -11.37 19.91 2.25
C ILE A 210 -11.43 20.57 3.64
N PRO A 211 -10.84 21.77 3.83
CA PRO A 211 -10.75 22.40 5.17
C PRO A 211 -12.09 22.73 5.82
N SER A 212 -13.12 23.03 5.02
CA SER A 212 -14.46 23.31 5.51
C SER A 212 -15.20 22.06 6.00
N ASP A 213 -14.76 20.86 5.60
CA ASP A 213 -15.41 19.64 5.99
C ASP A 213 -15.10 19.26 7.43
N THR A 214 -16.05 18.56 8.06
CA THR A 214 -15.86 17.97 9.38
C THR A 214 -16.01 16.46 9.24
N PRO A 215 -14.98 15.69 9.61
CA PRO A 215 -15.04 14.23 9.45
C PRO A 215 -15.97 13.62 10.50
N ARG A 216 -16.78 12.65 10.06
CA ARG A 216 -17.55 11.79 10.95
C ARG A 216 -16.63 11.01 11.90
N ASP A 217 -15.58 10.41 11.36
CA ASP A 217 -14.56 9.65 12.06
C ASP A 217 -13.19 9.85 11.36
N ILE A 218 -12.09 9.53 12.06
CA ILE A 218 -10.74 9.56 11.50
C ILE A 218 -10.12 8.16 11.60
N PHE A 219 -9.54 7.67 10.51
CA PHE A 219 -8.92 6.37 10.44
C PHE A 219 -7.41 6.51 10.19
N VAL A 220 -6.62 6.00 11.14
CA VAL A 220 -5.15 5.98 11.05
C VAL A 220 -4.69 4.55 10.85
N THR A 221 -3.82 4.31 9.87
CA THR A 221 -3.20 2.99 9.69
C THR A 221 -1.74 3.00 10.12
N ALA A 222 -1.38 2.08 11.04
CA ALA A 222 -0.03 1.76 11.46
C ALA A 222 0.33 0.31 11.09
N TYR A 223 -0.33 -0.25 10.09
CA TYR A 223 -0.08 -1.59 9.56
C TYR A 223 -0.22 -1.58 8.04
N ASP A 224 0.81 -2.02 7.35
CA ASP A 224 0.80 -2.23 5.90
C ASP A 224 1.08 -3.70 5.61
N THR A 225 0.28 -4.28 4.71
CA THR A 225 0.36 -5.68 4.29
C THR A 225 0.75 -5.84 2.83
N ALA A 226 1.06 -4.75 2.15
CA ALA A 226 1.55 -4.79 0.77
C ALA A 226 2.86 -5.59 0.66
N PRO A 227 3.21 -6.08 -0.52
CA PRO A 227 4.46 -6.78 -0.71
C PRO A 227 5.67 -5.92 -0.29
N LEU A 228 6.56 -6.49 0.53
CA LEU A 228 7.75 -5.84 1.10
C LEU A 228 7.44 -4.64 2.01
N ALA A 229 6.22 -4.48 2.47
CA ALA A 229 5.80 -3.36 3.32
C ALA A 229 6.69 -3.18 4.55
N PRO A 230 6.93 -1.92 4.97
CA PRO A 230 7.68 -1.61 6.17
C PRO A 230 6.94 -2.06 7.44
N ASP A 231 7.71 -2.35 8.48
CA ASP A 231 7.17 -2.62 9.81
C ASP A 231 6.99 -1.30 10.58
N PHE A 232 5.75 -0.89 10.79
CA PHE A 232 5.45 0.36 11.49
C PHE A 232 5.80 0.33 12.97
N ASP A 233 5.82 -0.84 13.63
CA ASP A 233 6.30 -0.92 15.01
C ASP A 233 7.79 -0.54 15.09
N PHE A 234 8.58 -0.93 14.07
CA PHE A 234 9.98 -0.53 13.98
C PHE A 234 10.14 0.96 13.63
N ILE A 235 9.30 1.49 12.74
CA ILE A 235 9.33 2.92 12.37
C ILE A 235 9.03 3.82 13.57
N VAL A 236 8.06 3.42 14.40
CA VAL A 236 7.60 4.20 15.55
C VAL A 236 8.47 4.00 16.78
N GLN A 237 9.32 2.98 16.79
CA GLN A 237 10.16 2.64 17.94
C GLN A 237 11.01 3.85 18.40
N GLY A 238 10.80 4.28 19.66
CA GLY A 238 11.45 5.45 20.25
C GLY A 238 10.78 6.80 19.91
N GLU A 239 9.72 6.78 19.11
CA GLU A 239 8.91 7.96 18.74
C GLU A 239 7.42 7.79 19.15
N GLU A 240 7.13 6.88 20.10
CA GLU A 240 5.77 6.56 20.56
C GLU A 240 5.06 7.78 21.15
N ASP A 241 5.78 8.64 21.85
CA ASP A 241 5.26 9.89 22.42
C ASP A 241 4.85 10.89 21.34
N LEU A 242 5.57 10.91 20.20
CA LEU A 242 5.19 11.72 19.05
C LEU A 242 3.89 11.19 18.42
N LEU A 243 3.80 9.87 18.22
CA LEU A 243 2.58 9.26 17.72
C LEU A 243 1.39 9.55 18.64
N GLN A 244 1.56 9.38 19.95
CA GLN A 244 0.52 9.66 20.94
C GLN A 244 0.06 11.12 20.88
N THR A 245 0.99 12.07 20.75
CA THR A 245 0.67 13.50 20.62
C THR A 245 -0.07 13.81 19.32
N GLY A 246 0.36 13.22 18.21
CA GLY A 246 -0.34 13.35 16.92
C GLY A 246 -1.74 12.77 16.95
N LEU A 247 -1.93 11.59 17.54
CA LEU A 247 -3.25 11.00 17.73
C LEU A 247 -4.17 11.87 18.59
N GLN A 248 -3.63 12.47 19.67
CA GLN A 248 -4.39 13.43 20.50
C GLN A 248 -4.78 14.68 19.71
N ALA A 249 -3.96 15.16 18.79
CA ALA A 249 -4.33 16.26 17.90
C ALA A 249 -5.52 15.86 17.00
N LEU A 250 -5.48 14.65 16.44
CA LEU A 250 -6.57 14.16 15.59
C LEU A 250 -7.91 14.00 16.34
N THR A 251 -7.88 13.61 17.62
CA THR A 251 -9.12 13.50 18.42
C THR A 251 -9.84 14.83 18.60
N LYS A 252 -9.15 15.96 18.45
CA LYS A 252 -9.78 17.28 18.50
C LYS A 252 -10.45 17.67 17.18
N LEU A 253 -10.10 17.03 16.06
CA LEU A 253 -10.59 17.40 14.73
C LEU A 253 -11.92 16.70 14.36
N THR A 254 -12.41 15.79 15.16
CA THR A 254 -13.68 15.09 14.95
C THR A 254 -14.52 15.02 16.23
N GLN A 255 -15.83 15.01 16.05
CA GLN A 255 -16.77 14.67 17.12
C GLN A 255 -16.96 13.15 17.29
N GLY A 256 -16.48 12.37 16.33
CA GLY A 256 -16.58 10.93 16.31
C GLY A 256 -15.36 10.23 16.91
N THR A 257 -15.01 9.10 16.33
CA THR A 257 -13.94 8.24 16.84
C THR A 257 -12.70 8.32 15.96
N VAL A 258 -11.53 8.37 16.58
CA VAL A 258 -10.24 8.15 15.91
C VAL A 258 -9.88 6.67 16.06
N TYR A 259 -9.81 5.95 14.94
CA TYR A 259 -9.41 4.55 14.89
C TYR A 259 -7.93 4.41 14.54
N LEU A 260 -7.21 3.53 15.22
CA LEU A 260 -5.81 3.19 14.93
C LEU A 260 -5.71 1.72 14.54
N GLY A 261 -5.52 1.43 13.26
CA GLY A 261 -5.29 0.08 12.75
C GLY A 261 -3.85 -0.37 12.97
N VAL A 262 -3.66 -1.49 13.66
CA VAL A 262 -2.35 -2.04 14.01
C VAL A 262 -2.22 -3.51 13.62
N LYS A 263 -0.99 -3.99 13.46
CA LYS A 263 -0.76 -5.43 13.27
C LYS A 263 -1.08 -6.21 14.55
N PRO A 264 -1.42 -7.51 14.43
CA PRO A 264 -1.67 -8.37 15.58
C PRO A 264 -0.48 -8.40 16.54
N GLY A 265 -0.75 -8.13 17.82
CA GLY A 265 0.29 -8.14 18.85
C GLY A 265 1.21 -6.91 18.89
N SER A 266 0.90 -5.85 18.16
CA SER A 266 1.66 -4.61 18.16
C SER A 266 1.72 -3.95 19.54
N PRO A 267 2.88 -3.37 19.97
CA PRO A 267 2.96 -2.55 21.18
C PRO A 267 2.10 -1.29 21.09
N LEU A 268 1.76 -0.82 19.88
CA LEU A 268 0.91 0.36 19.66
C LEU A 268 -0.54 0.17 20.17
N ARG A 269 -0.91 -1.04 20.59
CA ARG A 269 -2.18 -1.28 21.32
C ARG A 269 -2.33 -0.47 22.60
N SER A 270 -1.25 0.05 23.15
CA SER A 270 -1.24 0.85 24.36
C SER A 270 -1.60 2.33 24.14
N MET A 271 -1.76 2.78 22.88
CA MET A 271 -2.12 4.16 22.56
C MET A 271 -3.46 4.55 23.20
N LYS A 272 -3.51 5.78 23.74
CA LYS A 272 -4.64 6.27 24.53
C LYS A 272 -5.46 7.30 23.77
N GLY A 273 -6.75 7.40 24.09
CA GLY A 273 -7.66 8.38 23.51
C GLY A 273 -8.14 8.03 22.09
N VAL A 274 -7.79 6.86 21.58
CA VAL A 274 -8.19 6.33 20.28
C VAL A 274 -8.69 4.91 20.41
N GLU A 275 -9.49 4.46 19.45
CA GLU A 275 -9.93 3.07 19.35
C GLU A 275 -8.94 2.26 18.54
N VAL A 276 -8.20 1.37 19.20
CA VAL A 276 -7.19 0.55 18.53
C VAL A 276 -7.83 -0.70 17.96
N VAL A 277 -7.54 -0.98 16.69
CA VAL A 277 -8.11 -2.09 15.92
C VAL A 277 -6.99 -3.01 15.44
N GLU A 278 -7.01 -4.27 15.86
CA GLU A 278 -6.08 -5.27 15.32
C GLU A 278 -6.59 -5.83 13.99
N LEU A 279 -5.74 -5.77 12.96
CA LEU A 279 -6.07 -6.17 11.59
C LEU A 279 -5.43 -7.52 11.27
N PHE A 280 -6.23 -8.54 10.99
CA PHE A 280 -5.78 -9.90 10.69
C PHE A 280 -6.13 -10.30 9.26
N GLY A 281 -5.21 -10.93 8.58
CA GLY A 281 -5.45 -11.54 7.27
C GLY A 281 -4.31 -11.32 6.27
N PRO A 282 -4.50 -11.80 5.04
CA PRO A 282 -3.59 -11.51 3.93
C PRO A 282 -3.71 -10.03 3.50
N HIS A 283 -2.81 -9.56 2.64
CA HIS A 283 -3.02 -8.30 1.95
C HIS A 283 -4.39 -8.36 1.21
N PRO A 284 -5.27 -7.33 1.31
CA PRO A 284 -5.06 -5.97 1.77
C PRO A 284 -5.53 -5.68 3.22
N ALA A 285 -5.33 -6.58 4.18
CA ALA A 285 -5.79 -6.38 5.56
C ALA A 285 -5.33 -5.04 6.17
N GLY A 286 -4.15 -4.53 5.77
CA GLY A 286 -3.59 -3.26 6.25
C GLY A 286 -4.12 -2.01 5.54
N ASN A 287 -4.91 -2.15 4.47
CA ASN A 287 -5.46 -0.99 3.78
C ASN A 287 -6.54 -0.31 4.63
N VAL A 288 -6.49 1.02 4.69
CA VAL A 288 -7.47 1.79 5.47
C VAL A 288 -8.91 1.57 5.00
N GLY A 289 -9.13 1.36 3.69
CA GLY A 289 -10.45 1.07 3.13
C GLY A 289 -11.07 -0.21 3.68
N VAL A 290 -10.27 -1.25 3.90
CA VAL A 290 -10.71 -2.50 4.53
C VAL A 290 -11.16 -2.26 5.97
N MET A 291 -10.40 -1.47 6.72
CA MET A 291 -10.75 -1.10 8.09
C MET A 291 -12.06 -0.29 8.13
N ILE A 292 -12.22 0.70 7.25
CA ILE A 292 -13.43 1.52 7.12
C ILE A 292 -14.64 0.63 6.82
N ASN A 293 -14.56 -0.22 5.77
CA ASN A 293 -15.65 -1.09 5.36
C ASN A 293 -16.15 -2.01 6.48
N HIS A 294 -15.22 -2.57 7.28
CA HIS A 294 -15.58 -3.50 8.35
C HIS A 294 -16.06 -2.84 9.64
N LEU A 295 -15.68 -1.58 9.90
CA LEU A 295 -16.06 -0.88 11.12
C LEU A 295 -17.25 0.06 10.91
N LYS A 296 -17.12 0.97 9.95
CA LYS A 296 -18.10 2.01 9.66
C LYS A 296 -18.02 2.41 8.18
N PRO A 297 -18.71 1.70 7.27
CA PRO A 297 -18.76 2.05 5.85
C PRO A 297 -19.15 3.51 5.61
N VAL A 298 -18.71 4.09 4.51
CA VAL A 298 -18.97 5.48 4.13
C VAL A 298 -20.12 5.54 3.13
N ASN A 299 -21.18 6.25 3.50
CA ASN A 299 -22.34 6.47 2.66
C ASN A 299 -22.36 7.88 2.05
N LYS A 300 -23.31 8.12 1.13
CA LYS A 300 -23.55 9.44 0.54
C LYS A 300 -23.79 10.50 1.64
N GLY A 301 -23.09 11.62 1.55
CA GLY A 301 -23.18 12.73 2.51
C GLY A 301 -22.33 12.56 3.78
N GLU A 302 -21.61 11.45 3.92
CA GLU A 302 -20.67 11.25 5.01
C GLU A 302 -19.24 11.51 4.54
N THR A 303 -18.44 12.10 5.41
CA THR A 303 -17.00 12.32 5.18
C THR A 303 -16.20 11.69 6.32
N VAL A 304 -15.16 10.95 5.97
CA VAL A 304 -14.17 10.43 6.92
C VAL A 304 -12.77 10.83 6.48
N TRP A 305 -11.88 11.04 7.45
CA TRP A 305 -10.50 11.34 7.13
C TRP A 305 -9.60 10.13 7.36
N THR A 306 -8.54 10.06 6.57
CA THR A 306 -7.57 8.95 6.63
C THR A 306 -6.14 9.49 6.68
N LEU A 307 -5.29 8.87 7.51
CA LEU A 307 -3.87 9.20 7.63
C LEU A 307 -3.05 7.92 7.79
N ARG A 308 -1.78 7.98 7.44
CA ARG A 308 -0.80 6.96 7.85
C ARG A 308 -0.12 7.36 9.16
N ALA A 309 0.27 6.40 9.97
CA ALA A 309 0.97 6.67 11.24
C ALA A 309 2.24 7.50 11.03
N ALA A 310 2.94 7.36 9.90
CA ALA A 310 4.10 8.18 9.56
C ALA A 310 3.77 9.68 9.45
N ASP A 311 2.59 10.03 8.95
CA ASP A 311 2.14 11.41 8.85
C ASP A 311 1.67 11.94 10.21
N VAL A 312 1.07 11.07 11.03
CA VAL A 312 0.70 11.39 12.42
C VAL A 312 1.92 11.67 13.28
N LEU A 313 3.05 10.97 13.08
CA LEU A 313 4.33 11.28 13.72
C LEU A 313 4.79 12.71 13.39
N THR A 314 4.64 13.14 12.14
CA THR A 314 5.00 14.51 11.71
C THR A 314 4.13 15.55 12.41
N ILE A 315 2.82 15.29 12.56
CA ILE A 315 1.91 16.15 13.33
C ILE A 315 2.32 16.19 14.82
N GLY A 316 2.66 15.05 15.40
CA GLY A 316 3.13 14.99 16.80
C GLY A 316 4.43 15.76 17.01
N ARG A 317 5.35 15.68 16.06
CA ARG A 317 6.63 16.40 16.08
C ARG A 317 6.43 17.92 16.05
N LEU A 318 5.45 18.42 15.28
CA LEU A 318 5.08 19.84 15.29
C LEU A 318 4.84 20.37 16.70
N PHE A 319 4.08 19.65 17.52
CA PHE A 319 3.76 20.09 18.88
C PHE A 319 4.92 19.92 19.87
N LYS A 320 5.75 18.90 19.71
CA LYS A 320 6.87 18.60 20.61
C LYS A 320 8.10 19.47 20.31
N GLU A 321 8.43 19.65 19.03
CA GLU A 321 9.63 20.36 18.61
C GLU A 321 9.37 21.81 18.18
N LYS A 322 8.10 22.22 18.14
CA LYS A 322 7.66 23.58 17.75
C LYS A 322 8.18 24.01 16.37
N LYS A 323 8.33 23.05 15.44
CA LYS A 323 8.78 23.30 14.06
C LYS A 323 8.15 22.28 13.12
N THR A 324 8.09 22.62 11.84
CA THR A 324 7.64 21.69 10.80
C THR A 324 8.84 20.87 10.31
N ASP A 325 8.89 19.60 10.69
CA ASP A 325 9.96 18.67 10.30
C ASP A 325 9.35 17.48 9.55
N PHE A 326 9.68 17.37 8.27
CA PHE A 326 9.20 16.32 7.36
C PHE A 326 10.11 15.07 7.34
N THR A 327 10.96 14.90 8.35
CA THR A 327 11.75 13.68 8.50
C THR A 327 10.85 12.48 8.70
N ARG A 328 11.09 11.42 7.96
CA ARG A 328 10.39 10.14 8.07
C ARG A 328 11.35 8.97 7.92
N THR A 329 11.00 7.84 8.51
CA THR A 329 11.71 6.57 8.32
C THR A 329 11.06 5.81 7.18
N ILE A 330 11.86 5.39 6.20
CA ILE A 330 11.43 4.60 5.06
C ILE A 330 12.20 3.28 4.99
N ALA A 331 11.63 2.29 4.31
CA ALA A 331 12.29 1.01 4.03
C ALA A 331 12.90 0.99 2.61
N LEU A 332 14.13 0.52 2.48
CA LEU A 332 14.77 0.19 1.20
C LEU A 332 14.59 -1.31 0.94
N THR A 333 13.89 -1.67 -0.13
CA THR A 333 13.38 -3.03 -0.36
C THR A 333 13.55 -3.47 -1.83
N GLY A 334 13.33 -4.75 -2.08
CA GLY A 334 13.31 -5.33 -3.41
C GLY A 334 14.47 -6.29 -3.67
N SER A 335 14.28 -7.18 -4.67
CA SER A 335 15.30 -8.17 -5.02
C SER A 335 16.59 -7.56 -5.57
N GLU A 336 16.44 -6.38 -6.19
CA GLU A 336 17.57 -5.64 -6.82
C GLU A 336 18.15 -4.56 -5.90
N MET A 337 17.71 -4.47 -4.66
CA MET A 337 18.32 -3.61 -3.64
C MET A 337 19.41 -4.41 -2.91
N ASN A 338 20.69 -4.04 -3.10
CA ASN A 338 21.84 -4.71 -2.49
C ASN A 338 21.94 -4.39 -1.00
N GLU A 339 21.77 -3.12 -0.62
CA GLU A 339 21.75 -2.67 0.77
C GLU A 339 20.31 -2.34 1.18
N ARG A 340 19.68 -3.28 1.90
CA ARG A 340 18.30 -3.17 2.40
C ARG A 340 18.30 -2.80 3.87
N GLY A 341 17.26 -2.10 4.31
CA GLY A 341 17.10 -1.69 5.69
C GLY A 341 16.20 -0.47 5.80
N TYR A 342 16.18 0.15 6.95
CA TYR A 342 15.42 1.36 7.21
C TYR A 342 16.35 2.57 7.25
N THR A 343 15.89 3.70 6.75
CA THR A 343 16.68 4.94 6.76
C THR A 343 15.80 6.15 7.06
N LYS A 344 16.34 7.11 7.82
CA LYS A 344 15.67 8.41 8.04
C LYS A 344 15.99 9.34 6.88
N VAL A 345 14.95 9.91 6.30
CA VAL A 345 15.02 10.85 5.17
C VAL A 345 14.07 12.00 5.37
N ILE A 346 14.31 13.12 4.72
CA ILE A 346 13.32 14.19 4.60
C ILE A 346 12.42 13.89 3.39
N ALA A 347 11.11 14.07 3.53
CA ALA A 347 10.14 13.83 2.46
C ALA A 347 10.50 14.60 1.18
N GLY A 348 10.24 14.00 0.03
CA GLY A 348 10.55 14.61 -1.27
C GLY A 348 12.04 14.61 -1.64
N CYS A 349 12.90 13.86 -0.94
CA CYS A 349 14.33 13.70 -1.31
C CYS A 349 14.49 13.03 -2.67
N ARG A 350 15.60 13.35 -3.38
CA ARG A 350 15.93 12.74 -4.66
C ARG A 350 16.21 11.24 -4.48
N ILE A 351 15.66 10.43 -5.36
CA ILE A 351 15.78 8.96 -5.32
C ILE A 351 17.23 8.50 -5.43
N GLY A 352 18.04 9.15 -6.27
CA GLY A 352 19.46 8.83 -6.43
C GLY A 352 20.21 8.83 -5.09
N SER A 353 19.94 9.75 -4.19
CA SER A 353 20.58 9.78 -2.87
C SER A 353 20.33 8.51 -2.02
N LEU A 354 19.29 7.76 -2.36
CA LEU A 354 18.86 6.54 -1.68
C LEU A 354 19.30 5.26 -2.41
N THR A 355 19.52 5.34 -3.73
CA THR A 355 19.73 4.18 -4.60
C THR A 355 21.11 4.10 -5.19
N ASP A 356 21.84 5.23 -5.33
CA ASP A 356 23.17 5.25 -5.95
C ASP A 356 24.16 4.37 -5.17
N GLY A 357 24.75 3.41 -5.87
CA GLY A 357 25.63 2.39 -5.29
C GLY A 357 24.96 1.30 -4.47
N ARG A 358 23.62 1.31 -4.37
CA ARG A 358 22.84 0.33 -3.58
C ARG A 358 21.94 -0.58 -4.39
N ILE A 359 21.71 -0.28 -5.66
CA ILE A 359 20.95 -1.15 -6.56
C ILE A 359 21.90 -2.07 -7.33
N ALA A 360 21.40 -3.22 -7.76
CA ALA A 360 22.13 -4.17 -8.59
C ALA A 360 22.46 -3.57 -9.97
N ASP A 361 23.54 -4.06 -10.57
CA ASP A 361 23.86 -3.73 -11.95
C ASP A 361 22.81 -4.31 -12.89
N GLY A 362 22.48 -3.57 -13.96
CA GLY A 362 21.53 -4.00 -14.97
C GLY A 362 20.26 -3.14 -15.06
N ARG A 363 19.23 -3.72 -15.67
CA ARG A 363 17.95 -3.03 -15.87
C ARG A 363 17.04 -3.22 -14.66
N VAL A 364 17.07 -2.23 -13.79
CA VAL A 364 16.31 -2.21 -12.54
C VAL A 364 15.17 -1.20 -12.63
N ARG A 365 13.98 -1.61 -12.21
CA ARG A 365 12.85 -0.72 -11.97
C ARG A 365 12.89 -0.24 -10.53
N VAL A 366 13.09 1.05 -10.34
CA VAL A 366 12.96 1.72 -9.05
C VAL A 366 11.53 2.25 -8.93
N ILE A 367 10.91 1.97 -7.79
CA ILE A 367 9.53 2.34 -7.48
C ILE A 367 9.54 3.15 -6.18
N SER A 368 8.97 4.35 -6.20
CA SER A 368 8.58 5.06 -4.99
C SER A 368 7.28 4.44 -4.48
N GLY A 369 7.32 3.85 -3.29
CA GLY A 369 6.23 3.04 -2.75
C GLY A 369 6.39 1.53 -3.00
N ASN A 370 5.30 0.78 -2.85
CA ASN A 370 5.23 -0.66 -3.05
C ASN A 370 4.96 -1.03 -4.53
N VAL A 371 5.11 -2.31 -4.87
CA VAL A 371 4.94 -2.80 -6.25
C VAL A 371 3.50 -2.77 -6.78
N LEU A 372 2.50 -2.58 -5.92
CA LEU A 372 1.07 -2.60 -6.31
C LEU A 372 0.54 -1.19 -6.57
N THR A 373 0.92 -0.20 -5.75
CA THR A 373 0.37 1.16 -5.79
C THR A 373 1.43 2.23 -6.03
N GLY A 374 2.72 1.88 -5.99
CA GLY A 374 3.82 2.82 -6.13
C GLY A 374 4.02 3.31 -7.56
N THR A 375 4.82 4.34 -7.70
CA THR A 375 5.12 5.00 -8.97
C THR A 375 6.54 4.66 -9.43
N LYS A 376 6.70 4.25 -10.69
CA LYS A 376 8.03 4.11 -11.30
C LYS A 376 8.74 5.45 -11.32
N VAL A 377 9.96 5.48 -10.81
CA VAL A 377 10.78 6.69 -10.73
C VAL A 377 12.18 6.43 -11.31
N THR A 378 12.83 7.50 -11.76
CA THR A 378 14.25 7.50 -12.13
C THR A 378 15.09 7.94 -10.94
N THR A 379 16.40 7.83 -11.03
CA THR A 379 17.35 8.33 -10.01
C THR A 379 17.23 9.85 -9.79
N ASP A 380 16.82 10.60 -10.81
CA ASP A 380 16.55 12.05 -10.72
C ASP A 380 15.11 12.36 -10.26
N GLY A 381 14.28 11.34 -10.05
CA GLY A 381 12.95 11.47 -9.47
C GLY A 381 13.02 11.70 -7.97
N PHE A 382 11.85 11.89 -7.36
CA PHE A 382 11.74 12.23 -5.95
C PHE A 382 10.83 11.24 -5.22
N LEU A 383 11.09 11.07 -3.93
CA LEU A 383 10.28 10.24 -3.06
C LEU A 383 8.87 10.82 -2.97
N GLY A 384 7.86 9.99 -3.21
CA GLY A 384 6.46 10.38 -3.14
C GLY A 384 6.04 10.86 -1.75
N ALA A 385 5.13 11.83 -1.71
CA ALA A 385 4.75 12.51 -0.49
C ALA A 385 4.23 11.59 0.62
N TYR A 386 3.60 10.47 0.25
CA TYR A 386 3.02 9.51 1.20
C TYR A 386 3.81 8.20 1.28
N ASP A 387 4.89 8.05 0.50
CA ASP A 387 5.60 6.78 0.41
C ASP A 387 6.49 6.54 1.63
N THR A 388 6.46 5.30 2.12
CA THR A 388 7.24 4.83 3.28
C THR A 388 8.24 3.74 2.91
N GLN A 389 8.36 3.44 1.62
CA GLN A 389 9.36 2.51 1.08
C GLN A 389 9.80 2.89 -0.32
N ILE A 390 10.99 2.41 -0.69
CA ILE A 390 11.48 2.34 -2.07
C ILE A 390 11.68 0.89 -2.40
N THR A 391 11.22 0.48 -3.58
CA THR A 391 11.30 -0.90 -4.03
C THR A 391 12.07 -1.00 -5.35
N ALA A 392 13.12 -1.83 -5.38
CA ALA A 392 13.90 -2.11 -6.58
C ALA A 392 13.69 -3.56 -7.05
N ILE A 393 13.15 -3.73 -8.26
CA ILE A 393 12.86 -5.04 -8.88
C ILE A 393 13.44 -5.09 -10.30
N PRO A 394 13.61 -6.30 -10.91
CA PRO A 394 14.00 -6.39 -12.31
C PRO A 394 13.01 -5.67 -13.24
N GLU A 395 13.50 -4.92 -14.22
CA GLU A 395 12.64 -4.36 -15.29
C GLU A 395 12.06 -5.48 -16.14
N GLY A 396 12.89 -6.49 -16.51
CA GLY A 396 12.47 -7.73 -17.17
C GLY A 396 12.31 -7.60 -18.68
N ASP A 397 12.66 -6.49 -19.29
CA ASP A 397 12.55 -6.27 -20.74
C ASP A 397 13.69 -6.95 -21.56
N ASP A 398 14.69 -7.49 -20.88
CA ASP A 398 15.81 -8.26 -21.41
C ASP A 398 15.59 -9.78 -21.36
N VAL A 399 14.48 -10.25 -20.78
CA VAL A 399 14.19 -11.67 -20.60
C VAL A 399 13.49 -12.24 -21.82
N ASN A 400 14.19 -13.10 -22.56
CA ASN A 400 13.63 -13.88 -23.67
C ASN A 400 13.19 -15.27 -23.18
N GLU A 401 11.89 -15.49 -23.06
CA GLU A 401 11.33 -16.79 -22.69
C GLU A 401 10.80 -17.53 -23.94
N PHE A 402 11.51 -18.58 -24.36
CA PHE A 402 11.00 -19.50 -25.38
C PHE A 402 10.09 -20.54 -24.72
N ILE A 403 8.80 -20.57 -25.09
CA ILE A 403 7.78 -21.50 -24.53
C ILE A 403 7.73 -21.50 -22.99
N GLY A 404 8.16 -20.42 -22.33
CA GLY A 404 8.23 -20.32 -20.87
C GLY A 404 6.88 -20.51 -20.15
N TRP A 405 5.76 -20.32 -20.84
CA TRP A 405 4.40 -20.56 -20.33
C TRP A 405 4.06 -22.07 -20.21
N ALA A 406 4.72 -22.95 -20.96
CA ALA A 406 4.50 -24.40 -20.92
C ALA A 406 5.43 -25.14 -19.94
N MET A 407 6.44 -24.46 -19.37
CA MET A 407 7.37 -25.03 -18.43
C MET A 407 6.74 -25.20 -17.03
N PRO A 408 7.23 -26.12 -16.18
CA PRO A 408 6.73 -26.34 -14.81
C PRO A 408 6.71 -25.08 -13.92
N GLY A 409 7.55 -24.09 -14.21
CA GLY A 409 7.51 -22.75 -13.61
C GLY A 409 7.71 -22.71 -12.11
N PHE A 410 8.58 -23.55 -11.54
CA PHE A 410 8.88 -23.54 -10.08
C PHE A 410 9.36 -22.18 -9.56
N GLY A 411 9.94 -21.32 -10.41
CA GLY A 411 10.36 -19.95 -10.10
C GLY A 411 9.26 -18.90 -10.28
N LYS A 412 8.10 -19.24 -10.83
CA LYS A 412 7.04 -18.30 -11.20
C LYS A 412 5.95 -18.27 -10.14
N PHE A 413 5.50 -17.09 -9.76
CA PHE A 413 4.32 -16.92 -8.90
C PHE A 413 3.05 -17.21 -9.72
N SER A 414 2.10 -17.94 -9.13
CA SER A 414 0.82 -18.25 -9.78
C SER A 414 -0.29 -18.33 -8.75
N MET A 415 -1.23 -17.42 -8.82
CA MET A 415 -2.45 -17.45 -8.00
C MET A 415 -3.37 -18.60 -8.40
N SER A 416 -3.49 -18.88 -9.70
CA SER A 416 -4.35 -19.94 -10.27
C SER A 416 -3.76 -21.34 -10.17
N HIS A 417 -2.57 -21.48 -9.52
CA HIS A 417 -1.84 -22.74 -9.45
C HIS A 417 -1.49 -23.37 -10.81
N SER A 418 -1.38 -22.55 -11.85
CA SER A 418 -0.99 -23.00 -13.19
C SER A 418 0.47 -23.47 -13.27
N TYR A 419 1.33 -23.01 -12.35
CA TYR A 419 2.72 -23.44 -12.22
C TYR A 419 2.90 -24.28 -10.96
N PHE A 420 3.85 -25.20 -10.97
CA PHE A 420 4.11 -26.10 -9.83
C PHE A 420 4.76 -25.42 -8.62
N SER A 421 5.02 -24.12 -8.70
CA SER A 421 5.55 -23.33 -7.57
C SER A 421 4.68 -23.40 -6.31
N TRP A 422 3.37 -23.60 -6.44
CA TRP A 422 2.46 -23.74 -5.30
C TRP A 422 2.78 -24.98 -4.42
N LEU A 423 3.40 -26.03 -4.98
CA LEU A 423 3.85 -27.21 -4.23
C LEU A 423 4.95 -26.88 -3.21
N LEU A 424 5.68 -25.78 -3.41
CA LEU A 424 6.76 -25.33 -2.52
C LEU A 424 6.25 -24.57 -1.29
N GLY A 425 4.93 -24.36 -1.21
CA GLY A 425 4.24 -23.74 -0.08
C GLY A 425 4.46 -22.23 0.04
N ASN A 426 3.82 -21.63 1.04
CA ASN A 426 3.76 -20.17 1.24
C ASN A 426 5.08 -19.55 1.75
N ARG A 427 6.14 -20.33 1.97
CA ARG A 427 7.44 -19.81 2.44
C ARG A 427 8.36 -19.40 1.31
N LYS A 428 8.03 -19.77 0.07
CA LYS A 428 8.86 -19.43 -1.08
C LYS A 428 8.74 -17.94 -1.38
N GLU A 429 9.88 -17.28 -1.51
CA GLU A 429 9.99 -15.91 -2.01
C GLU A 429 10.30 -15.92 -3.51
N TYR A 430 9.77 -14.93 -4.21
CA TYR A 430 9.88 -14.77 -5.66
C TYR A 430 10.59 -13.46 -6.01
N SER A 431 11.48 -13.51 -6.98
CA SER A 431 11.95 -12.32 -7.69
C SER A 431 11.07 -12.15 -8.91
N LEU A 432 10.11 -11.22 -8.84
CA LEU A 432 9.20 -10.92 -9.94
C LEU A 432 9.69 -9.68 -10.69
N ASP A 433 9.56 -9.72 -12.00
CA ASP A 433 9.86 -8.60 -12.88
C ASP A 433 8.62 -7.73 -13.15
N ALA A 434 8.83 -6.56 -13.75
CA ALA A 434 7.79 -5.57 -14.02
C ALA A 434 6.99 -5.83 -15.31
N ARG A 435 7.16 -6.97 -15.98
CA ARG A 435 6.45 -7.28 -17.21
C ARG A 435 4.98 -7.56 -16.98
N ILE A 436 4.14 -7.04 -17.87
CA ILE A 436 2.75 -7.46 -18.00
C ILE A 436 2.74 -8.83 -18.68
N LYS A 437 2.42 -9.89 -17.91
CA LYS A 437 2.36 -11.27 -18.44
C LYS A 437 0.98 -11.52 -19.03
N GLY A 438 0.78 -11.08 -20.27
CA GLY A 438 -0.48 -11.18 -21.01
C GLY A 438 -0.73 -9.95 -21.89
N GLY A 439 -1.81 -9.97 -22.65
CA GLY A 439 -2.25 -8.87 -23.49
C GLY A 439 -3.43 -8.11 -22.86
N ARG A 440 -3.50 -6.81 -23.06
CA ARG A 440 -4.67 -5.99 -22.68
C ARG A 440 -5.88 -6.39 -23.49
N ARG A 441 -7.01 -6.57 -22.84
CA ARG A 441 -8.29 -6.99 -23.44
C ARG A 441 -9.43 -6.19 -22.84
N ALA A 442 -10.62 -6.31 -23.44
CA ALA A 442 -11.83 -5.80 -22.82
C ALA A 442 -12.11 -6.54 -21.51
N MET A 443 -12.64 -5.81 -20.54
CA MET A 443 -12.99 -6.37 -19.23
C MET A 443 -14.04 -7.48 -19.35
N ILE A 444 -13.76 -8.62 -18.76
CA ILE A 444 -14.68 -9.75 -18.64
C ILE A 444 -15.03 -9.98 -17.16
N MET A 445 -16.21 -10.59 -16.93
CA MET A 445 -16.63 -11.02 -15.58
C MET A 445 -15.95 -12.37 -15.30
N SER A 446 -14.86 -12.33 -14.55
CA SER A 446 -14.03 -13.51 -14.27
C SER A 446 -14.23 -14.12 -12.89
N ASN A 447 -14.86 -13.38 -11.96
CA ASN A 447 -14.96 -13.68 -10.53
C ASN A 447 -13.59 -13.80 -9.81
N GLU A 448 -12.50 -13.34 -10.45
CA GLU A 448 -11.17 -13.36 -9.82
C GLU A 448 -11.03 -12.26 -8.76
N TYR A 449 -11.70 -11.13 -8.95
CA TYR A 449 -11.63 -10.01 -8.00
C TYR A 449 -12.26 -10.37 -6.66
N ASP A 450 -13.37 -11.13 -6.65
CA ASP A 450 -14.03 -11.57 -5.41
C ASP A 450 -13.14 -12.42 -4.49
N LYS A 451 -12.10 -13.04 -5.02
CA LYS A 451 -11.14 -13.84 -4.25
C LYS A 451 -10.18 -12.97 -3.43
N VAL A 452 -9.90 -11.77 -3.91
CA VAL A 452 -8.87 -10.88 -3.36
C VAL A 452 -9.43 -9.58 -2.77
N PHE A 453 -10.70 -9.27 -3.00
CA PHE A 453 -11.37 -8.06 -2.55
C PHE A 453 -12.21 -8.36 -1.28
N PRO A 454 -11.78 -7.94 -0.09
CA PRO A 454 -12.44 -8.32 1.17
C PRO A 454 -13.55 -7.38 1.62
N MET A 455 -13.83 -6.29 0.89
CA MET A 455 -14.89 -5.35 1.21
C MET A 455 -16.26 -5.86 0.75
N ASP A 456 -17.33 -5.42 1.38
CA ASP A 456 -18.72 -5.77 1.04
C ASP A 456 -19.25 -4.94 -0.15
N ILE A 457 -18.54 -5.07 -1.26
CA ILE A 457 -18.81 -4.37 -2.53
C ILE A 457 -18.66 -5.39 -3.66
N TYR A 458 -19.41 -5.23 -4.74
CA TYR A 458 -19.29 -6.01 -5.97
C TYR A 458 -18.28 -5.37 -6.94
N PRO A 459 -16.97 -5.71 -6.90
CA PRO A 459 -15.93 -4.97 -7.59
C PRO A 459 -16.10 -4.97 -9.11
N GLU A 460 -16.48 -6.11 -9.71
CA GLU A 460 -16.66 -6.21 -11.16
C GLU A 460 -17.85 -5.38 -11.67
N TYR A 461 -18.94 -5.35 -10.92
CA TYR A 461 -20.12 -4.54 -11.28
C TYR A 461 -19.85 -3.05 -11.12
N LEU A 462 -19.17 -2.66 -10.04
CA LEU A 462 -18.78 -1.27 -9.80
C LEU A 462 -17.85 -0.75 -10.90
N LEU A 463 -16.84 -1.53 -11.28
CA LEU A 463 -15.94 -1.15 -12.38
C LEU A 463 -16.69 -1.00 -13.71
N LYS A 464 -17.64 -1.87 -14.01
CA LYS A 464 -18.49 -1.72 -15.21
C LYS A 464 -19.37 -0.48 -15.15
N ALA A 465 -19.93 -0.13 -13.99
CA ALA A 465 -20.69 1.09 -13.82
C ALA A 465 -19.79 2.33 -14.08
N ILE A 466 -18.56 2.32 -13.57
CA ILE A 466 -17.58 3.40 -13.80
C ILE A 466 -17.25 3.51 -15.31
N ILE A 467 -16.96 2.40 -15.98
CA ILE A 467 -16.64 2.38 -17.41
C ILE A 467 -17.83 2.85 -18.26
N ALA A 468 -19.05 2.54 -17.82
CA ALA A 468 -20.29 2.95 -18.50
C ALA A 468 -20.72 4.39 -18.15
N TYR A 469 -20.04 5.07 -17.25
CA TYR A 469 -20.40 6.41 -16.74
C TYR A 469 -21.79 6.46 -16.09
N ASP A 470 -22.22 5.36 -15.46
CA ASP A 470 -23.54 5.21 -14.81
C ASP A 470 -23.41 5.59 -13.33
N ILE A 471 -23.62 6.87 -13.02
CA ILE A 471 -23.42 7.45 -11.68
C ILE A 471 -24.38 6.83 -10.67
N ASP A 472 -25.64 6.64 -11.01
CA ASP A 472 -26.64 6.05 -10.10
C ASP A 472 -26.23 4.63 -9.66
N LYS A 473 -25.69 3.84 -10.60
CA LYS A 473 -25.14 2.51 -10.28
C LYS A 473 -23.84 2.58 -9.50
N MET A 474 -22.94 3.53 -9.78
CA MET A 474 -21.74 3.73 -8.97
C MET A 474 -22.12 4.01 -7.50
N GLU A 475 -23.07 4.91 -7.26
CA GLU A 475 -23.56 5.22 -5.92
C GLU A 475 -24.16 3.98 -5.24
N SER A 476 -25.06 3.28 -5.93
CA SER A 476 -25.72 2.08 -5.39
C SER A 476 -24.77 0.90 -5.11
N LEU A 477 -23.60 0.88 -5.77
CA LEU A 477 -22.58 -0.14 -5.63
C LEU A 477 -21.43 0.26 -4.70
N GLY A 478 -21.52 1.39 -3.98
CA GLY A 478 -20.61 1.74 -2.89
C GLY A 478 -19.35 2.51 -3.31
N ILE A 479 -19.41 3.33 -4.37
CA ILE A 479 -18.25 4.12 -4.82
C ILE A 479 -17.72 5.11 -3.76
N TYR A 480 -18.54 5.51 -2.79
CA TYR A 480 -18.18 6.50 -1.78
C TYR A 480 -17.10 6.03 -0.81
N GLU A 481 -16.97 4.74 -0.57
CA GLU A 481 -16.01 4.23 0.41
C GLU A 481 -14.71 3.70 -0.19
N ILE A 482 -14.60 3.60 -1.53
CA ILE A 482 -13.43 3.03 -2.19
C ILE A 482 -12.33 4.06 -2.49
N ALA A 483 -11.11 3.54 -2.65
CA ALA A 483 -9.97 4.24 -3.23
C ALA A 483 -9.28 3.35 -4.26
N PRO A 484 -8.44 3.92 -5.15
CA PRO A 484 -7.67 3.13 -6.12
C PRO A 484 -6.84 2.02 -5.48
N GLU A 485 -6.25 2.25 -4.30
CA GLU A 485 -5.44 1.26 -3.57
C GLU A 485 -6.22 0.00 -3.19
N ASP A 486 -7.53 0.10 -2.96
CA ASP A 486 -8.38 -1.04 -2.59
C ASP A 486 -8.51 -2.03 -3.76
N PHE A 487 -8.33 -1.55 -5.00
CA PHE A 487 -8.39 -2.34 -6.23
C PHE A 487 -7.02 -2.81 -6.76
N ALA A 488 -5.93 -2.55 -6.05
CA ALA A 488 -4.58 -2.90 -6.51
C ALA A 488 -4.39 -4.42 -6.71
N LEU A 489 -4.93 -5.25 -5.81
CA LEU A 489 -4.94 -6.71 -6.01
C LEU A 489 -5.87 -7.14 -7.14
N CYS A 490 -7.00 -6.47 -7.34
CA CYS A 490 -7.88 -6.75 -8.49
C CYS A 490 -7.13 -6.53 -9.80
N GLU A 491 -6.36 -5.43 -9.90
CA GLU A 491 -5.50 -5.15 -11.06
C GLU A 491 -4.41 -6.22 -11.25
N PHE A 492 -3.78 -6.66 -10.15
CA PHE A 492 -2.76 -7.70 -10.21
C PHE A 492 -3.29 -9.04 -10.75
N VAL A 493 -4.48 -9.47 -10.29
CA VAL A 493 -5.09 -10.75 -10.71
C VAL A 493 -5.88 -10.64 -12.01
N ASP A 494 -6.12 -9.44 -12.51
CA ASP A 494 -6.95 -9.22 -13.69
C ASP A 494 -6.46 -9.99 -14.91
N THR A 495 -7.35 -10.78 -15.50
CA THR A 495 -7.06 -11.55 -16.70
C THR A 495 -7.08 -10.70 -17.97
N SER A 496 -7.77 -9.55 -17.96
CA SER A 496 -7.88 -8.61 -19.07
C SER A 496 -6.75 -7.59 -19.12
N LYS A 497 -5.95 -7.48 -18.04
CA LYS A 497 -4.79 -6.58 -17.92
C LYS A 497 -5.14 -5.11 -18.15
N ILE A 498 -6.29 -4.68 -17.64
CA ILE A 498 -6.72 -3.28 -17.66
C ILE A 498 -6.17 -2.50 -16.46
N GLU A 499 -6.05 -1.20 -16.57
CA GLU A 499 -5.57 -0.30 -15.52
C GLU A 499 -6.71 0.04 -14.55
N ILE A 500 -7.02 -0.89 -13.63
CA ILE A 500 -8.19 -0.81 -12.75
C ILE A 500 -8.08 0.38 -11.80
N GLN A 501 -6.92 0.60 -11.18
CA GLN A 501 -6.72 1.74 -10.27
C GLN A 501 -6.98 3.08 -10.97
N LYS A 502 -6.57 3.20 -12.23
CA LYS A 502 -6.83 4.39 -13.05
C LYS A 502 -8.32 4.55 -13.38
N ILE A 503 -9.01 3.43 -13.67
CA ILE A 503 -10.47 3.44 -13.90
C ILE A 503 -11.18 3.93 -12.63
N VAL A 504 -10.82 3.41 -11.47
CA VAL A 504 -11.38 3.84 -10.17
C VAL A 504 -11.11 5.32 -9.92
N ARG A 505 -9.86 5.80 -10.15
CA ARG A 505 -9.53 7.22 -10.00
C ARG A 505 -10.40 8.12 -10.88
N ASN A 506 -10.56 7.74 -12.15
CA ASN A 506 -11.42 8.48 -13.08
C ASN A 506 -12.89 8.50 -12.62
N GLY A 507 -13.39 7.38 -12.09
CA GLY A 507 -14.76 7.30 -11.54
C GLY A 507 -14.96 8.23 -10.35
N LEU A 508 -14.00 8.26 -9.42
CA LEU A 508 -14.04 9.14 -8.25
C LEU A 508 -13.94 10.61 -8.64
N ASP A 509 -13.10 10.96 -9.62
CA ASP A 509 -12.96 12.33 -10.12
C ASP A 509 -14.20 12.81 -10.88
N MET A 510 -14.86 11.89 -11.59
CA MET A 510 -16.12 12.18 -12.27
C MET A 510 -17.24 12.41 -11.24
N LEU A 511 -17.38 11.50 -10.29
CA LEU A 511 -18.37 11.64 -9.22
C LEU A 511 -18.19 12.96 -8.44
N TYR A 512 -16.94 13.33 -8.15
CA TYR A 512 -16.65 14.60 -7.47
C TYR A 512 -17.15 15.80 -8.28
N LYS A 513 -16.97 15.81 -9.60
CA LYS A 513 -17.42 16.89 -10.49
C LYS A 513 -18.92 17.01 -10.61
N GLU A 514 -19.65 15.89 -10.52
CA GLU A 514 -21.11 15.88 -10.58
C GLU A 514 -21.76 16.30 -9.26
N MET A 515 -21.07 16.06 -8.14
CA MET A 515 -21.62 16.34 -6.81
C MET A 515 -21.21 17.71 -6.25
N ASN A 516 -20.22 18.38 -6.85
CA ASN A 516 -19.67 19.67 -6.41
C ASN A 516 -19.51 20.64 -7.59
#